data_2f4ebaa6cdb7c4cec947322c52b0eb7a
#
_entry.id   2f4ebaa6cdb7c4cec947322c52b0eb7a
#
_cell.length_a   1.000
_cell.length_b   1.000
_cell.length_c   1.000
_cell.angle_alpha   90.00
_cell.angle_beta   90.00
_cell.angle_gamma   90.00
#
_symmetry.space_group_name_H-M   'P 1'
#
loop_
_entity.id
_entity.type
_entity.pdbx_description
1 polymer ?
#
loop_
_entity_poly.entity_id
_entity_poly.type
_entity_poly.pdbx_seq_one_letter_code
_entity_poly.pdbx_strand_id
1 'polypeptide(L)'
;MEIFQKGGSRGGGRPRRTGKMGKSKTYSYEYDDYENGKNAGTMAEEILADPEFPELEELIIGGWGGESEDSFQPILDCIAEKADRFRHITKLFIGDMDYETCEVSWIIQGDYSRLWKAMPQLKELTIKGSNELTLGTVEHDNLESLTIICGGLGKTVIEEIAKAKLPHLKKLLLYIGIEDYGFDGDADTIREMLATSDFPELTYLGITDSGIQDELTEVVLGSKYIGQITTLDLSNGTLTDKGGQLLLEKLPGLPNMKKLDVHYHYLSDDMMKKLEELSIAVDVSEQEEAEAWNGELWYNAMLTE
;
A
#
# COMPACT_ATOMS: atom_id res chain seq x y z
N MET A 1 12.80 -27.91 -23.61
CA MET A 1 12.09 -26.74 -24.14
C MET A 1 12.31 -25.69 -23.08
N GLU A 2 13.30 -24.82 -23.33
CA GLU A 2 13.83 -23.88 -22.33
C GLU A 2 12.93 -22.65 -22.33
N ILE A 3 12.36 -22.34 -21.17
CA ILE A 3 11.59 -21.11 -20.94
C ILE A 3 12.59 -20.08 -20.41
N PHE A 4 12.75 -19.00 -21.16
CA PHE A 4 13.64 -17.90 -20.85
C PHE A 4 13.12 -17.09 -19.64
N GLN A 5 13.79 -17.22 -18.53
CA GLN A 5 13.75 -16.24 -17.44
C GLN A 5 14.46 -14.96 -17.89
N LYS A 6 13.74 -13.86 -18.02
CA LYS A 6 14.30 -12.50 -17.94
C LYS A 6 13.73 -11.81 -16.71
N GLY A 7 14.26 -12.16 -15.56
CA GLY A 7 14.10 -11.39 -14.34
C GLY A 7 15.05 -10.19 -14.35
N GLY A 8 14.55 -9.01 -14.60
CA GLY A 8 15.27 -7.75 -14.43
C GLY A 8 14.88 -7.11 -13.09
N SER A 9 15.54 -7.51 -12.00
CA SER A 9 15.48 -6.80 -10.73
C SER A 9 16.01 -5.38 -10.92
N ARG A 10 15.12 -4.38 -10.96
CA ARG A 10 15.48 -2.98 -10.75
C ARG A 10 14.78 -2.50 -9.48
N GLY A 11 15.55 -2.44 -8.39
CA GLY A 11 15.13 -1.86 -7.13
C GLY A 11 14.58 -0.45 -7.34
N GLY A 12 13.33 -0.25 -6.96
CA GLY A 12 12.70 1.05 -6.91
C GLY A 12 13.46 1.97 -5.95
N GLY A 13 14.21 2.93 -6.50
CA GLY A 13 14.97 3.90 -5.74
C GLY A 13 14.04 4.77 -4.89
N ARG A 14 14.19 4.73 -3.57
CA ARG A 14 13.52 5.64 -2.63
C ARG A 14 13.78 7.09 -3.04
N PRO A 15 12.77 7.99 -3.10
CA PRO A 15 12.99 9.41 -3.32
C PRO A 15 13.83 9.99 -2.18
N ARG A 16 14.93 10.67 -2.50
CA ARG A 16 15.81 11.34 -1.51
C ARG A 16 15.04 12.48 -0.83
N ARG A 17 14.67 12.26 0.44
CA ARG A 17 14.13 13.31 1.31
C ARG A 17 15.26 14.20 1.84
N THR A 18 15.20 15.52 1.59
CA THR A 18 16.03 16.55 2.20
C THR A 18 15.35 17.10 3.46
N GLY A 19 15.34 16.31 4.53
CA GLY A 19 14.98 16.71 5.89
C GLY A 19 15.94 15.99 6.84
N LYS A 20 16.12 16.48 8.09
CA LYS A 20 16.82 15.69 9.11
C LYS A 20 16.04 14.39 9.24
N MET A 21 16.55 13.32 8.66
CA MET A 21 15.93 11.99 8.81
C MET A 21 16.09 11.59 10.27
N GLY A 22 14.99 11.25 10.93
CA GLY A 22 15.00 10.59 12.21
C GLY A 22 15.76 9.25 12.10
N LYS A 23 16.20 8.71 13.23
CA LYS A 23 16.87 7.41 13.23
C LYS A 23 15.88 6.33 12.80
N SER A 24 16.27 5.52 11.82
CA SER A 24 15.51 4.39 11.30
C SER A 24 16.31 3.10 11.51
N LYS A 25 15.61 2.01 11.85
CA LYS A 25 16.22 0.68 11.94
C LYS A 25 15.26 -0.38 11.43
N THR A 26 15.83 -1.32 10.68
CA THR A 26 15.13 -2.51 10.18
C THR A 26 15.48 -3.71 11.06
N TYR A 27 14.46 -4.46 11.47
CA TYR A 27 14.56 -5.78 12.07
C TYR A 27 13.99 -6.78 11.08
N SER A 28 14.79 -7.76 10.72
CA SER A 28 14.41 -8.82 9.78
C SER A 28 15.20 -10.07 10.09
N TYR A 29 14.56 -11.21 10.00
CA TYR A 29 15.19 -12.52 10.11
C TYR A 29 15.41 -13.10 8.73
N GLU A 30 16.50 -13.82 8.60
CA GLU A 30 16.85 -14.63 7.43
C GLU A 30 16.50 -16.10 7.70
N TYR A 31 16.56 -16.94 6.68
CA TYR A 31 16.25 -18.38 6.79
C TYR A 31 16.99 -19.08 7.94
N ASP A 32 18.29 -18.80 8.11
CA ASP A 32 19.09 -19.38 9.20
C ASP A 32 18.61 -18.99 10.60
N ASP A 33 17.97 -17.83 10.76
CA ASP A 33 17.39 -17.40 12.03
C ASP A 33 16.20 -18.30 12.41
N TYR A 34 15.35 -18.66 11.44
CA TYR A 34 14.21 -19.56 11.64
C TYR A 34 14.64 -20.97 12.01
N GLU A 35 15.64 -21.50 11.32
CA GLU A 35 16.25 -22.80 11.63
C GLU A 35 16.74 -22.85 13.10
N ASN A 36 17.15 -21.69 13.65
CA ASN A 36 17.58 -21.54 15.03
C ASN A 36 16.42 -21.19 16.00
N GLY A 37 15.17 -21.24 15.55
CA GLY A 37 13.95 -21.09 16.37
C GLY A 37 13.54 -19.64 16.60
N LYS A 38 14.07 -18.68 15.86
CA LYS A 38 13.60 -17.28 15.90
C LYS A 38 12.25 -17.15 15.21
N ASN A 39 11.40 -16.25 15.73
CA ASN A 39 10.04 -15.98 15.29
C ASN A 39 9.60 -14.56 15.68
N ALA A 40 8.37 -14.17 15.35
CA ALA A 40 7.80 -12.86 15.69
C ALA A 40 7.92 -12.50 17.18
N GLY A 41 7.74 -13.47 18.08
CA GLY A 41 7.87 -13.25 19.52
C GLY A 41 9.30 -12.92 19.96
N THR A 42 10.30 -13.66 19.45
CA THR A 42 11.71 -13.37 19.74
C THR A 42 12.15 -12.04 19.12
N MET A 43 11.64 -11.67 17.94
CA MET A 43 11.90 -10.37 17.35
C MET A 43 11.39 -9.23 18.22
N ALA A 44 10.18 -9.35 18.77
CA ALA A 44 9.63 -8.35 19.69
C ALA A 44 10.51 -8.17 20.94
N GLU A 45 11.07 -9.25 21.50
CA GLU A 45 12.02 -9.20 22.62
C GLU A 45 13.33 -8.53 22.20
N GLU A 46 13.89 -8.84 21.03
CA GLU A 46 15.12 -8.24 20.51
C GLU A 46 14.95 -6.73 20.27
N ILE A 47 13.82 -6.29 19.70
CA ILE A 47 13.50 -4.87 19.54
C ILE A 47 13.54 -4.14 20.88
N LEU A 48 12.88 -4.69 21.91
CA LEU A 48 12.83 -4.08 23.23
C LEU A 48 14.16 -4.10 23.98
N ALA A 49 15.03 -5.08 23.70
CA ALA A 49 16.35 -5.20 24.28
C ALA A 49 17.41 -4.33 23.59
N ASP A 50 17.14 -3.83 22.38
CA ASP A 50 18.06 -3.01 21.64
C ASP A 50 18.29 -1.65 22.31
N PRO A 51 19.55 -1.31 22.67
CA PRO A 51 19.85 -0.03 23.30
C PRO A 51 19.60 1.17 22.38
N GLU A 52 19.54 1.01 21.05
CA GLU A 52 19.23 2.07 20.10
C GLU A 52 17.72 2.31 19.95
N PHE A 53 16.88 1.33 20.30
CA PHE A 53 15.44 1.39 20.10
C PHE A 53 14.78 2.67 20.67
N PRO A 54 15.13 3.17 21.87
CA PRO A 54 14.55 4.39 22.42
C PRO A 54 14.84 5.67 21.62
N GLU A 55 15.81 5.63 20.69
CA GLU A 55 16.21 6.77 19.86
C GLU A 55 15.66 6.72 18.43
N LEU A 56 14.93 5.63 18.08
CA LEU A 56 14.36 5.46 16.75
C LEU A 56 13.12 6.33 16.57
N GLU A 57 12.93 6.91 15.41
CA GLU A 57 11.69 7.54 14.97
C GLU A 57 10.92 6.64 13.99
N GLU A 58 11.64 5.80 13.26
CA GLU A 58 11.09 4.87 12.28
C GLU A 58 11.49 3.43 12.64
N LEU A 59 10.48 2.58 12.75
CA LEU A 59 10.64 1.14 12.94
C LEU A 59 10.22 0.42 11.66
N ILE A 60 11.14 -0.36 11.11
CA ILE A 60 10.89 -1.16 9.92
C ILE A 60 11.02 -2.63 10.32
N ILE A 61 10.01 -3.43 9.97
CA ILE A 61 9.98 -4.87 10.25
C ILE A 61 9.88 -5.61 8.93
N GLY A 62 10.92 -6.38 8.64
CA GLY A 62 11.01 -7.28 7.49
C GLY A 62 10.50 -8.69 7.83
N GLY A 63 11.22 -9.74 7.46
CA GLY A 63 10.86 -11.12 7.76
C GLY A 63 10.84 -11.40 9.26
N TRP A 64 9.73 -11.94 9.79
CA TRP A 64 9.56 -12.26 11.21
C TRP A 64 9.28 -13.72 11.50
N GLY A 65 9.13 -14.56 10.48
CA GLY A 65 8.85 -15.98 10.59
C GLY A 65 9.36 -16.73 9.36
N GLY A 66 9.59 -18.04 9.47
CA GLY A 66 10.14 -18.88 8.42
C GLY A 66 9.11 -19.69 7.65
N GLU A 67 7.90 -19.72 8.13
CA GLU A 67 6.80 -20.50 7.57
C GLU A 67 5.69 -19.56 7.11
N SER A 68 4.96 -19.97 6.09
CA SER A 68 3.79 -19.24 5.60
C SER A 68 2.62 -19.15 6.61
N GLU A 69 2.79 -19.71 7.79
CA GLU A 69 1.80 -19.68 8.89
C GLU A 69 2.21 -18.72 10.03
N ASP A 70 3.37 -18.07 9.93
CA ASP A 70 3.86 -17.17 10.98
C ASP A 70 3.20 -15.79 10.89
N SER A 71 2.30 -15.51 11.81
CA SER A 71 1.57 -14.24 11.91
C SER A 71 2.39 -13.14 12.58
N PHE A 72 2.16 -11.89 12.18
CA PHE A 72 2.68 -10.70 12.84
C PHE A 72 2.05 -10.44 14.23
N GLN A 73 0.98 -11.15 14.60
CA GLN A 73 0.22 -10.93 15.83
C GLN A 73 1.06 -10.85 17.11
N PRO A 74 2.11 -11.68 17.34
CA PRO A 74 2.91 -11.58 18.57
C PRO A 74 3.61 -10.22 18.73
N ILE A 75 4.00 -9.56 17.63
CA ILE A 75 4.60 -8.22 17.68
C ILE A 75 3.52 -7.17 17.96
N LEU A 76 2.33 -7.28 17.38
CA LEU A 76 1.18 -6.41 17.68
C LEU A 76 0.79 -6.48 19.15
N ASP A 77 0.76 -7.68 19.71
CA ASP A 77 0.48 -7.89 21.13
C ASP A 77 1.56 -7.26 22.02
N CYS A 78 2.83 -7.44 21.67
CA CYS A 78 3.95 -6.80 22.37
C CYS A 78 3.84 -5.26 22.34
N ILE A 79 3.54 -4.66 21.16
CA ILE A 79 3.33 -3.21 21.02
C ILE A 79 2.19 -2.75 21.95
N ALA A 80 1.07 -3.47 21.97
CA ALA A 80 -0.08 -3.13 22.77
C ALA A 80 0.19 -3.28 24.30
N GLU A 81 0.91 -4.32 24.71
CA GLU A 81 1.26 -4.57 26.10
C GLU A 81 2.36 -3.67 26.64
N LYS A 82 3.28 -3.25 25.79
CA LYS A 82 4.43 -2.40 26.11
C LYS A 82 4.32 -1.01 25.48
N ALA A 83 3.12 -0.48 25.32
CA ALA A 83 2.83 0.77 24.59
C ALA A 83 3.75 1.95 24.99
N ASP A 84 4.09 2.07 26.26
CA ASP A 84 5.01 3.14 26.74
C ASP A 84 6.40 3.06 26.10
N ARG A 85 6.83 1.88 25.66
CA ARG A 85 8.12 1.66 25.01
C ARG A 85 8.10 2.08 23.53
N PHE A 86 6.92 2.10 22.89
CA PHE A 86 6.74 2.39 21.46
C PHE A 86 6.25 3.82 21.16
N ARG A 87 5.91 4.61 22.16
CA ARG A 87 5.33 5.97 21.98
C ARG A 87 6.19 6.95 21.19
N HIS A 88 7.50 6.72 21.11
CA HIS A 88 8.43 7.60 20.37
C HIS A 88 8.45 7.30 18.88
N ILE A 89 7.95 6.14 18.47
CA ILE A 89 7.89 5.75 17.06
C ILE A 89 6.80 6.56 16.35
N THR A 90 7.19 7.26 15.30
CA THR A 90 6.28 8.06 14.47
C THR A 90 6.04 7.46 13.10
N LYS A 91 6.86 6.48 12.69
CA LYS A 91 6.74 5.77 11.43
C LYS A 91 6.92 4.28 11.66
N LEU A 92 6.00 3.50 11.10
CA LEU A 92 6.01 2.06 11.20
C LEU A 92 5.81 1.46 9.81
N PHE A 93 6.76 0.64 9.38
CA PHE A 93 6.62 -0.18 8.18
C PHE A 93 6.70 -1.66 8.58
N ILE A 94 5.68 -2.42 8.21
CA ILE A 94 5.53 -3.83 8.52
C ILE A 94 5.48 -4.61 7.22
N GLY A 95 6.30 -5.66 7.13
CA GLY A 95 6.38 -6.52 5.96
C GLY A 95 7.33 -5.98 4.88
N ASP A 96 8.41 -5.26 5.25
CA ASP A 96 9.46 -4.83 4.29
C ASP A 96 10.27 -6.04 3.83
N MET A 97 9.61 -6.95 3.14
CA MET A 97 10.14 -8.17 2.54
C MET A 97 10.14 -8.04 1.03
N ASP A 98 11.17 -8.56 0.39
CA ASP A 98 11.18 -8.76 -1.05
C ASP A 98 10.52 -10.10 -1.43
N TYR A 99 10.34 -10.31 -2.72
CA TYR A 99 9.73 -11.53 -3.26
C TYR A 99 10.50 -12.81 -2.87
N GLU A 100 11.85 -12.73 -2.78
CA GLU A 100 12.66 -13.88 -2.42
C GLU A 100 12.49 -14.27 -0.94
N THR A 101 12.18 -13.29 -0.10
CA THR A 101 11.93 -13.51 1.34
C THR A 101 10.52 -14.04 1.58
N CYS A 102 9.51 -13.39 1.01
CA CYS A 102 8.11 -13.80 1.10
C CYS A 102 7.27 -13.07 0.04
N GLU A 103 6.52 -13.81 -0.75
CA GLU A 103 5.53 -13.26 -1.66
C GLU A 103 4.46 -12.47 -0.87
N VAL A 104 4.00 -11.36 -1.43
CA VAL A 104 3.13 -10.42 -0.69
C VAL A 104 1.81 -11.07 -0.23
N SER A 105 1.28 -12.01 -1.01
CA SER A 105 0.04 -12.72 -0.72
C SER A 105 0.17 -13.76 0.40
N TRP A 106 1.39 -14.14 0.77
CA TRP A 106 1.68 -15.08 1.86
C TRP A 106 1.98 -14.40 3.20
N ILE A 107 2.16 -13.08 3.21
CA ILE A 107 2.47 -12.33 4.43
C ILE A 107 1.24 -12.30 5.34
N ILE A 108 1.28 -13.03 6.45
CA ILE A 108 0.20 -13.07 7.44
C ILE A 108 0.35 -11.93 8.43
N GLN A 109 -0.64 -11.07 8.46
CA GLN A 109 -0.71 -9.91 9.34
C GLN A 109 -1.32 -10.27 10.71
N GLY A 110 -2.36 -9.62 11.14
CA GLY A 110 -3.08 -9.84 12.39
C GLY A 110 -4.06 -8.71 12.70
N ASP A 111 -4.46 -8.61 13.99
CA ASP A 111 -5.41 -7.62 14.48
C ASP A 111 -4.71 -6.35 14.98
N TYR A 112 -4.88 -5.27 14.24
CA TYR A 112 -4.32 -3.93 14.50
C TYR A 112 -5.18 -3.08 15.45
N SER A 113 -6.33 -3.56 15.89
CA SER A 113 -7.30 -2.77 16.69
C SER A 113 -6.68 -2.11 17.93
N ARG A 114 -5.69 -2.77 18.57
CA ARG A 114 -4.99 -2.26 19.74
C ARG A 114 -3.85 -1.29 19.42
N LEU A 115 -3.35 -1.30 18.18
CA LEU A 115 -2.23 -0.47 17.74
C LEU A 115 -2.54 1.02 17.84
N TRP A 116 -3.73 1.43 17.44
CA TRP A 116 -4.15 2.83 17.38
C TRP A 116 -3.99 3.54 18.72
N LYS A 117 -4.34 2.86 19.80
CA LYS A 117 -4.19 3.40 21.15
C LYS A 117 -2.76 3.25 21.69
N ALA A 118 -2.05 2.21 21.28
CA ALA A 118 -0.70 1.92 21.77
C ALA A 118 0.34 2.88 21.22
N MET A 119 0.16 3.39 19.99
CA MET A 119 1.11 4.26 19.30
C MET A 119 0.51 5.63 18.94
N PRO A 120 0.11 6.45 19.92
CA PRO A 120 -0.63 7.69 19.66
C PRO A 120 0.18 8.78 18.93
N GLN A 121 1.48 8.62 18.76
CA GLN A 121 2.35 9.53 18.00
C GLN A 121 2.62 9.09 16.57
N LEU A 122 2.03 7.95 16.15
CA LEU A 122 2.23 7.40 14.83
C LEU A 122 1.70 8.37 13.75
N LYS A 123 2.52 8.65 12.76
CA LYS A 123 2.20 9.54 11.64
C LYS A 123 2.13 8.81 10.31
N GLU A 124 2.99 7.83 10.13
CA GLU A 124 3.07 7.07 8.89
C GLU A 124 2.97 5.57 9.23
N LEU A 125 1.98 4.88 8.66
CA LEU A 125 1.83 3.43 8.73
C LEU A 125 1.85 2.85 7.34
N THR A 126 2.76 1.91 7.10
CA THR A 126 2.79 1.06 5.91
C THR A 126 2.67 -0.40 6.35
N ILE A 127 1.70 -1.10 5.76
CA ILE A 127 1.48 -2.53 5.95
C ILE A 127 1.67 -3.21 4.59
N LYS A 128 2.55 -4.19 4.50
CA LYS A 128 2.70 -5.02 3.32
C LYS A 128 2.25 -6.45 3.63
N GLY A 129 1.30 -6.95 2.82
CA GLY A 129 0.53 -8.16 3.06
C GLY A 129 -0.86 -7.84 3.62
N SER A 130 -1.85 -8.65 3.25
CA SER A 130 -3.25 -8.49 3.68
C SER A 130 -3.85 -9.76 4.25
N ASN A 131 -3.11 -10.86 4.24
CA ASN A 131 -3.61 -12.13 4.77
C ASN A 131 -3.85 -11.98 6.28
N GLU A 132 -5.04 -12.35 6.75
CA GLU A 132 -5.52 -12.17 8.14
C GLU A 132 -5.45 -10.71 8.66
N LEU A 133 -5.35 -9.70 7.79
CA LEU A 133 -5.35 -8.30 8.21
C LEU A 133 -6.73 -7.87 8.69
N THR A 134 -6.78 -7.29 9.88
CA THR A 134 -7.91 -6.47 10.34
C THR A 134 -7.39 -5.21 11.03
N LEU A 135 -7.99 -4.08 10.70
CA LEU A 135 -7.66 -2.78 11.29
C LEU A 135 -8.52 -2.50 12.53
N GLY A 136 -9.70 -3.15 12.63
CA GLY A 136 -10.69 -2.94 13.65
C GLY A 136 -11.30 -1.54 13.61
N THR A 137 -11.59 -0.97 14.77
CA THR A 137 -12.06 0.42 14.86
C THR A 137 -10.88 1.38 14.80
N VAL A 138 -10.71 2.04 13.66
CA VAL A 138 -9.59 2.94 13.40
C VAL A 138 -9.93 4.36 13.89
N GLU A 139 -9.33 4.77 15.00
CA GLU A 139 -9.41 6.14 15.53
C GLU A 139 -8.02 6.64 15.89
N HIS A 140 -7.50 7.66 15.17
CA HIS A 140 -6.13 8.15 15.40
C HIS A 140 -5.96 9.61 14.99
N ASP A 141 -5.64 10.48 15.96
CA ASP A 141 -5.58 11.94 15.75
C ASP A 141 -4.29 12.41 15.02
N ASN A 142 -3.25 11.60 14.95
CA ASN A 142 -1.95 12.02 14.40
C ASN A 142 -1.53 11.31 13.12
N LEU A 143 -2.30 10.32 12.63
CA LEU A 143 -1.93 9.58 11.43
C LEU A 143 -2.08 10.47 10.19
N GLU A 144 -0.97 10.66 9.47
CA GLU A 144 -0.88 11.49 8.28
C GLU A 144 -0.81 10.65 6.99
N SER A 145 -0.36 9.40 7.09
CA SER A 145 -0.23 8.49 5.94
C SER A 145 -0.59 7.05 6.31
N LEU A 146 -1.50 6.46 5.54
CA LEU A 146 -1.81 5.04 5.56
C LEU A 146 -1.53 4.45 4.18
N THR A 147 -0.68 3.43 4.15
CA THR A 147 -0.37 2.67 2.94
C THR A 147 -0.57 1.18 3.22
N ILE A 148 -1.33 0.50 2.37
CA ILE A 148 -1.49 -0.96 2.40
C ILE A 148 -1.07 -1.50 1.03
N ILE A 149 -0.07 -2.39 1.03
CA ILE A 149 0.54 -2.98 -0.16
C ILE A 149 0.23 -4.48 -0.13
N CYS A 150 -0.57 -4.97 -1.07
CA CYS A 150 -0.95 -6.38 -1.09
C CYS A 150 -1.42 -6.81 -2.49
N GLY A 151 -1.43 -8.12 -2.75
CA GLY A 151 -1.98 -8.69 -3.99
C GLY A 151 -3.51 -8.74 -4.03
N GLY A 152 -4.18 -8.59 -2.86
CA GLY A 152 -5.64 -8.57 -2.76
C GLY A 152 -6.12 -8.02 -1.42
N LEU A 153 -6.77 -6.86 -1.41
CA LEU A 153 -7.27 -6.21 -0.20
C LEU A 153 -8.71 -6.66 0.11
N GLY A 154 -8.89 -7.37 1.21
CA GLY A 154 -10.20 -7.87 1.62
C GLY A 154 -11.22 -6.75 1.87
N LYS A 155 -12.48 -6.98 1.47
CA LYS A 155 -13.61 -6.04 1.63
C LYS A 155 -13.78 -5.55 3.06
N THR A 156 -13.57 -6.44 4.06
CA THR A 156 -13.66 -6.07 5.48
C THR A 156 -12.70 -4.94 5.82
N VAL A 157 -11.46 -4.98 5.35
CA VAL A 157 -10.46 -3.92 5.59
C VAL A 157 -10.88 -2.60 4.92
N ILE A 158 -11.44 -2.68 3.70
CA ILE A 158 -11.97 -1.51 2.99
C ILE A 158 -13.12 -0.87 3.77
N GLU A 159 -14.03 -1.68 4.34
CA GLU A 159 -15.14 -1.21 5.18
C GLU A 159 -14.67 -0.61 6.52
N GLU A 160 -13.57 -1.11 7.09
CA GLU A 160 -12.95 -0.53 8.28
C GLU A 160 -12.34 0.84 7.98
N ILE A 161 -11.67 0.99 6.82
CA ILE A 161 -11.16 2.28 6.33
C ILE A 161 -12.29 3.27 6.06
N ALA A 162 -13.42 2.81 5.52
CA ALA A 162 -14.60 3.64 5.28
C ALA A 162 -15.15 4.30 6.56
N LYS A 163 -14.97 3.64 7.71
CA LYS A 163 -15.45 4.08 9.03
C LYS A 163 -14.37 4.75 9.88
N ALA A 164 -13.14 4.81 9.35
CA ALA A 164 -11.99 5.33 10.10
C ALA A 164 -12.12 6.83 10.42
N LYS A 165 -11.69 7.20 11.63
CA LYS A 165 -11.59 8.57 12.10
C LYS A 165 -10.12 9.01 12.08
N LEU A 166 -9.71 9.62 10.98
CA LEU A 166 -8.35 10.03 10.70
C LEU A 166 -8.34 11.51 10.23
N PRO A 167 -8.57 12.48 11.14
CA PRO A 167 -8.80 13.88 10.78
C PRO A 167 -7.60 14.54 10.08
N HIS A 168 -6.40 14.01 10.30
CA HIS A 168 -5.15 14.56 9.73
C HIS A 168 -4.55 13.67 8.64
N LEU A 169 -5.31 12.71 8.09
CA LEU A 169 -4.83 11.85 7.00
C LEU A 169 -4.62 12.66 5.72
N LYS A 170 -3.40 12.70 5.24
CA LYS A 170 -2.97 13.42 4.02
C LYS A 170 -2.73 12.47 2.85
N LYS A 171 -2.33 11.23 3.13
CA LYS A 171 -2.06 10.20 2.13
C LYS A 171 -2.82 8.92 2.48
N LEU A 172 -3.65 8.48 1.54
CA LEU A 172 -4.22 7.13 1.50
C LEU A 172 -3.73 6.44 0.23
N LEU A 173 -3.03 5.31 0.38
CA LEU A 173 -2.58 4.49 -0.74
C LEU A 173 -2.96 3.03 -0.47
N LEU A 174 -3.83 2.50 -1.32
CA LEU A 174 -4.34 1.14 -1.22
C LEU A 174 -4.03 0.40 -2.53
N TYR A 175 -3.32 -0.71 -2.41
CA TYR A 175 -3.21 -1.72 -3.45
C TYR A 175 -4.45 -2.60 -3.33
N ILE A 176 -5.26 -2.63 -4.36
CA ILE A 176 -6.54 -3.35 -4.35
C ILE A 176 -6.33 -4.82 -4.68
N GLY A 177 -5.45 -5.08 -5.64
CA GLY A 177 -5.13 -6.43 -6.08
C GLY A 177 -6.25 -7.08 -6.90
N ILE A 178 -6.27 -8.40 -6.87
CA ILE A 178 -7.19 -9.24 -7.63
C ILE A 178 -7.87 -10.30 -6.75
N GLU A 179 -8.95 -10.90 -7.27
CA GLU A 179 -9.76 -11.90 -6.54
C GLU A 179 -8.94 -13.11 -6.09
N ASP A 180 -8.05 -13.60 -6.94
CA ASP A 180 -7.22 -14.79 -6.68
C ASP A 180 -6.32 -14.62 -5.45
N TYR A 181 -5.99 -13.38 -5.07
CA TYR A 181 -5.13 -13.05 -3.93
C TYR A 181 -5.85 -12.34 -2.77
N GLY A 182 -7.20 -12.37 -2.76
CA GLY A 182 -8.00 -11.98 -1.60
C GLY A 182 -8.85 -10.72 -1.75
N PHE A 183 -8.86 -10.05 -2.91
CA PHE A 183 -9.82 -8.98 -3.17
C PHE A 183 -11.21 -9.59 -3.43
N ASP A 184 -12.10 -9.48 -2.46
CA ASP A 184 -13.48 -9.98 -2.50
C ASP A 184 -14.55 -8.86 -2.60
N GLY A 185 -14.10 -7.66 -3.01
CA GLY A 185 -14.94 -6.50 -3.28
C GLY A 185 -15.19 -6.28 -4.78
N ASP A 186 -15.69 -5.11 -5.08
CA ASP A 186 -15.94 -4.60 -6.43
C ASP A 186 -15.77 -3.06 -6.48
N ALA A 187 -16.04 -2.47 -7.64
CA ALA A 187 -15.98 -1.00 -7.81
C ALA A 187 -16.97 -0.27 -6.89
N ASP A 188 -18.12 -0.88 -6.56
CA ASP A 188 -19.09 -0.29 -5.64
C ASP A 188 -18.58 -0.28 -4.20
N THR A 189 -17.81 -1.28 -3.79
CA THR A 189 -17.14 -1.33 -2.49
C THR A 189 -16.21 -0.13 -2.31
N ILE A 190 -15.40 0.18 -3.31
CA ILE A 190 -14.49 1.36 -3.30
C ILE A 190 -15.30 2.66 -3.36
N ARG A 191 -16.37 2.70 -4.16
CA ARG A 191 -17.27 3.86 -4.24
C ARG A 191 -17.89 4.17 -2.88
N GLU A 192 -18.38 3.16 -2.16
CA GLU A 192 -18.98 3.33 -0.84
C GLU A 192 -17.93 3.79 0.18
N MET A 193 -16.72 3.21 0.17
CA MET A 193 -15.62 3.66 1.02
C MET A 193 -15.33 5.15 0.80
N LEU A 194 -15.14 5.59 -0.45
CA LEU A 194 -14.84 6.98 -0.76
C LEU A 194 -16.02 7.93 -0.46
N ALA A 195 -17.26 7.46 -0.53
CA ALA A 195 -18.44 8.25 -0.22
C ALA A 195 -18.64 8.46 1.29
N THR A 196 -18.39 7.43 2.10
CA THR A 196 -18.69 7.42 3.54
C THR A 196 -17.53 7.87 4.42
N SER A 197 -16.27 7.61 4.04
CA SER A 197 -15.09 8.05 4.79
C SER A 197 -15.01 9.58 4.93
N ASP A 198 -14.32 10.07 5.97
CA ASP A 198 -14.14 11.52 6.20
C ASP A 198 -12.65 11.82 6.47
N PHE A 199 -11.93 12.24 5.40
CA PHE A 199 -10.52 12.60 5.43
C PHE A 199 -10.32 14.04 4.93
N PRO A 200 -10.58 15.04 5.79
CA PRO A 200 -10.64 16.46 5.38
C PRO A 200 -9.31 17.02 4.87
N GLU A 201 -8.18 16.44 5.29
CA GLU A 201 -6.83 16.87 4.87
C GLU A 201 -6.23 16.01 3.75
N LEU A 202 -7.00 15.08 3.15
CA LEU A 202 -6.48 14.19 2.13
C LEU A 202 -6.00 14.96 0.90
N THR A 203 -4.72 14.77 0.53
CA THR A 203 -4.09 15.42 -0.63
C THR A 203 -3.47 14.42 -1.61
N TYR A 204 -3.27 13.19 -1.17
CA TYR A 204 -2.80 12.08 -2.00
C TYR A 204 -3.80 10.92 -1.89
N LEU A 205 -4.38 10.52 -3.00
CA LEU A 205 -5.24 9.35 -3.09
C LEU A 205 -4.66 8.37 -4.11
N GLY A 206 -4.32 7.18 -3.64
CA GLY A 206 -3.90 6.05 -4.46
C GLY A 206 -4.87 4.89 -4.30
N ILE A 207 -5.45 4.45 -5.41
CA ILE A 207 -6.25 3.22 -5.56
C ILE A 207 -5.62 2.47 -6.72
N THR A 208 -4.69 1.59 -6.38
CA THR A 208 -3.68 1.08 -7.31
C THR A 208 -3.73 -0.44 -7.41
N ASP A 209 -2.93 -0.99 -8.32
CA ASP A 209 -2.67 -2.43 -8.43
C ASP A 209 -3.94 -3.27 -8.56
N SER A 210 -4.84 -2.88 -9.46
CA SER A 210 -6.15 -3.53 -9.57
C SER A 210 -6.39 -4.17 -10.93
N GLY A 211 -7.01 -5.35 -10.91
CA GLY A 211 -7.53 -6.02 -12.11
C GLY A 211 -8.74 -5.30 -12.75
N ILE A 212 -9.36 -4.35 -12.04
CA ILE A 212 -10.49 -3.53 -12.52
C ILE A 212 -10.15 -2.03 -12.56
N GLN A 213 -8.91 -1.67 -12.92
CA GLN A 213 -8.39 -0.31 -12.78
C GLN A 213 -9.17 0.74 -13.57
N ASP A 214 -9.71 0.41 -14.74
CA ASP A 214 -10.56 1.34 -15.50
C ASP A 214 -11.84 1.72 -14.75
N GLU A 215 -12.48 0.74 -14.09
CA GLU A 215 -13.70 0.98 -13.30
C GLU A 215 -13.38 1.78 -12.03
N LEU A 216 -12.27 1.47 -11.38
CA LEU A 216 -11.81 2.24 -10.22
C LEU A 216 -11.43 3.67 -10.58
N THR A 217 -10.89 3.90 -11.78
CA THR A 217 -10.63 5.25 -12.30
C THR A 217 -11.93 6.06 -12.36
N GLU A 218 -13.02 5.50 -12.89
CA GLU A 218 -14.33 6.18 -12.92
C GLU A 218 -14.82 6.50 -11.50
N VAL A 219 -14.71 5.53 -10.58
CA VAL A 219 -15.11 5.69 -9.17
C VAL A 219 -14.35 6.82 -8.49
N VAL A 220 -13.03 6.84 -8.63
CA VAL A 220 -12.16 7.85 -8.00
C VAL A 220 -12.42 9.24 -8.57
N LEU A 221 -12.55 9.37 -9.89
CA LEU A 221 -12.89 10.62 -10.56
C LEU A 221 -14.27 11.17 -10.22
N GLY A 222 -15.19 10.30 -9.78
CA GLY A 222 -16.51 10.66 -9.26
C GLY A 222 -16.56 10.96 -7.76
N SER A 223 -15.48 10.71 -7.02
CA SER A 223 -15.45 10.83 -5.57
C SER A 223 -15.47 12.27 -5.08
N LYS A 224 -15.89 12.47 -3.82
CA LYS A 224 -15.85 13.79 -3.17
C LYS A 224 -14.42 14.33 -2.97
N TYR A 225 -13.42 13.45 -3.00
CA TYR A 225 -12.02 13.82 -2.78
C TYR A 225 -11.33 14.40 -4.00
N ILE A 226 -11.85 14.14 -5.22
CA ILE A 226 -11.16 14.52 -6.46
C ILE A 226 -10.86 16.01 -6.58
N GLY A 227 -11.70 16.86 -6.00
CA GLY A 227 -11.54 18.32 -6.01
C GLY A 227 -10.50 18.84 -5.00
N GLN A 228 -10.12 18.05 -3.98
CA GLN A 228 -9.19 18.46 -2.93
C GLN A 228 -7.79 17.87 -3.08
N ILE A 229 -7.66 16.68 -3.66
CA ILE A 229 -6.35 16.02 -3.79
C ILE A 229 -5.44 16.74 -4.79
N THR A 230 -4.15 16.63 -4.55
CA THR A 230 -3.08 17.17 -5.41
C THR A 230 -2.33 16.07 -6.17
N THR A 231 -2.43 14.84 -5.71
CA THR A 231 -1.83 13.67 -6.34
C THR A 231 -2.87 12.58 -6.44
N LEU A 232 -3.04 12.07 -7.64
CA LEU A 232 -3.82 10.89 -7.96
C LEU A 232 -2.87 9.79 -8.41
N ASP A 233 -2.97 8.62 -7.79
CA ASP A 233 -2.17 7.45 -8.11
C ASP A 233 -3.11 6.29 -8.46
N LEU A 234 -2.99 5.82 -9.71
CA LEU A 234 -3.75 4.72 -10.30
C LEU A 234 -2.81 3.70 -10.95
N SER A 235 -1.57 3.65 -10.45
CA SER A 235 -0.48 2.84 -10.97
C SER A 235 -0.65 1.35 -10.67
N ASN A 236 0.22 0.56 -11.28
CA ASN A 236 0.40 -0.87 -11.03
C ASN A 236 -0.79 -1.77 -11.44
N GLY A 237 -1.82 -1.20 -12.05
CA GLY A 237 -3.05 -1.91 -12.39
C GLY A 237 -3.27 -2.08 -13.89
N THR A 238 -4.42 -2.61 -14.23
CA THR A 238 -4.83 -2.91 -15.61
C THR A 238 -5.46 -1.70 -16.32
N LEU A 239 -4.91 -0.49 -16.10
CA LEU A 239 -5.43 0.73 -16.72
C LEU A 239 -5.24 0.70 -18.23
N THR A 240 -6.33 0.86 -19.00
CA THR A 240 -6.33 0.92 -20.45
C THR A 240 -6.72 2.30 -20.98
N ASP A 241 -6.78 2.45 -22.32
CA ASP A 241 -7.24 3.68 -22.95
C ASP A 241 -8.64 4.11 -22.50
N LYS A 242 -9.47 3.18 -22.00
CA LYS A 242 -10.80 3.48 -21.46
C LYS A 242 -10.70 4.36 -20.22
N GLY A 243 -9.87 3.98 -19.24
CA GLY A 243 -9.58 4.80 -18.07
C GLY A 243 -8.79 6.06 -18.42
N GLY A 244 -7.83 5.96 -19.35
CA GLY A 244 -7.07 7.09 -19.87
C GLY A 244 -7.95 8.20 -20.45
N GLN A 245 -9.01 7.85 -21.19
CA GLN A 245 -9.96 8.80 -21.74
C GLN A 245 -10.74 9.56 -20.64
N LEU A 246 -11.15 8.87 -19.57
CA LEU A 246 -11.80 9.50 -18.42
C LEU A 246 -10.88 10.51 -17.72
N LEU A 247 -9.59 10.18 -17.61
CA LEU A 247 -8.57 11.08 -17.04
C LEU A 247 -8.42 12.34 -17.88
N LEU A 248 -8.30 12.21 -19.22
CA LEU A 248 -8.21 13.36 -20.14
C LEU A 248 -9.42 14.29 -20.06
N GLU A 249 -10.61 13.75 -19.86
CA GLU A 249 -11.84 14.52 -19.76
C GLU A 249 -11.96 15.27 -18.43
N LYS A 250 -11.52 14.65 -17.34
CA LYS A 250 -11.75 15.17 -15.99
C LYS A 250 -10.64 16.05 -15.44
N LEU A 251 -9.37 15.67 -15.63
CA LEU A 251 -8.24 16.32 -14.96
C LEU A 251 -8.05 17.80 -15.33
N PRO A 252 -8.27 18.24 -16.58
CA PRO A 252 -8.15 19.67 -16.92
C PRO A 252 -9.08 20.59 -16.11
N GLY A 253 -10.17 20.05 -15.57
CA GLY A 253 -11.13 20.80 -14.75
C GLY A 253 -10.77 20.84 -13.25
N LEU A 254 -9.68 20.25 -12.80
CA LEU A 254 -9.29 20.10 -11.41
C LEU A 254 -8.13 21.04 -11.03
N PRO A 255 -8.41 22.23 -10.44
CA PRO A 255 -7.39 23.25 -10.22
C PRO A 255 -6.32 22.87 -9.19
N ASN A 256 -6.60 21.91 -8.32
CA ASN A 256 -5.67 21.48 -7.27
C ASN A 256 -4.76 20.34 -7.72
N MET A 257 -5.10 19.64 -8.81
CA MET A 257 -4.32 18.50 -9.29
C MET A 257 -2.94 18.96 -9.78
N LYS A 258 -1.89 18.25 -9.31
CA LYS A 258 -0.49 18.53 -9.63
C LYS A 258 0.24 17.32 -10.20
N LYS A 259 -0.14 16.13 -9.78
CA LYS A 259 0.49 14.88 -10.24
C LYS A 259 -0.56 13.81 -10.51
N LEU A 260 -0.41 13.14 -11.65
CA LEU A 260 -1.03 11.86 -11.99
C LEU A 260 0.09 10.81 -12.05
N ASP A 261 -0.13 9.70 -11.38
CA ASP A 261 0.74 8.53 -11.47
C ASP A 261 -0.08 7.37 -12.03
N VAL A 262 0.35 6.87 -13.18
CA VAL A 262 -0.25 5.71 -13.84
C VAL A 262 0.84 4.75 -14.34
N HIS A 263 2.03 4.76 -13.72
CA HIS A 263 3.10 3.84 -14.12
C HIS A 263 2.63 2.39 -14.00
N TYR A 264 3.16 1.51 -14.80
CA TYR A 264 2.69 0.16 -15.05
C TYR A 264 1.20 0.14 -15.49
N HIS A 265 0.98 0.13 -16.78
CA HIS A 265 -0.34 0.31 -17.39
C HIS A 265 -0.38 -0.29 -18.79
N TYR A 266 -1.58 -0.37 -19.37
CA TYR A 266 -1.85 -0.87 -20.72
C TYR A 266 -2.38 0.23 -21.67
N LEU A 267 -1.97 1.48 -21.46
CA LEU A 267 -2.33 2.61 -22.34
C LEU A 267 -1.59 2.49 -23.67
N SER A 268 -2.26 2.91 -24.76
CA SER A 268 -1.59 3.05 -26.05
C SER A 268 -0.60 4.23 -26.07
N ASP A 269 0.37 4.20 -27.00
CA ASP A 269 1.32 5.29 -27.23
C ASP A 269 0.62 6.64 -27.46
N ASP A 270 -0.52 6.63 -28.17
CA ASP A 270 -1.30 7.83 -28.43
C ASP A 270 -1.99 8.37 -27.19
N MET A 271 -2.44 7.49 -26.29
CA MET A 271 -3.04 7.89 -25.04
C MET A 271 -2.00 8.44 -24.07
N MET A 272 -0.84 7.78 -23.94
CA MET A 272 0.28 8.29 -23.14
C MET A 272 0.68 9.71 -23.54
N LYS A 273 0.89 9.96 -24.83
CA LYS A 273 1.23 11.30 -25.34
C LYS A 273 0.19 12.36 -24.97
N LYS A 274 -1.11 12.03 -25.05
CA LYS A 274 -2.18 12.96 -24.65
C LYS A 274 -2.17 13.24 -23.16
N LEU A 275 -1.90 12.24 -22.33
CA LEU A 275 -1.80 12.42 -20.87
C LEU A 275 -0.58 13.26 -20.50
N GLU A 276 0.58 13.07 -21.16
CA GLU A 276 1.78 13.87 -20.97
C GLU A 276 1.62 15.35 -21.39
N GLU A 277 0.65 15.66 -22.28
CA GLU A 277 0.32 17.04 -22.67
C GLU A 277 -0.52 17.79 -21.61
N LEU A 278 -1.00 17.11 -20.56
CA LEU A 278 -1.70 17.76 -19.44
C LEU A 278 -0.78 18.75 -18.71
N SER A 279 -1.35 19.83 -18.18
CA SER A 279 -0.60 20.88 -17.44
C SER A 279 -0.19 20.47 -16.02
N ILE A 280 -0.02 19.16 -15.76
CA ILE A 280 0.37 18.56 -14.48
C ILE A 280 1.53 17.61 -14.70
N ALA A 281 2.22 17.20 -13.65
CA ALA A 281 3.20 16.12 -13.76
C ALA A 281 2.48 14.78 -13.99
N VAL A 282 2.87 14.04 -15.02
CA VAL A 282 2.30 12.72 -15.34
C VAL A 282 3.43 11.69 -15.38
N ASP A 283 3.22 10.55 -14.73
CA ASP A 283 4.09 9.38 -14.85
C ASP A 283 3.33 8.30 -15.61
N VAL A 284 3.77 8.02 -16.83
CA VAL A 284 3.26 6.97 -17.74
C VAL A 284 4.36 5.93 -18.02
N SER A 285 5.32 5.78 -17.15
CA SER A 285 6.39 4.79 -17.31
C SER A 285 5.87 3.36 -17.16
N GLU A 286 6.69 2.40 -17.60
CA GLU A 286 6.41 0.97 -17.46
C GLU A 286 5.11 0.54 -18.18
N GLN A 287 5.04 0.87 -19.50
CA GLN A 287 3.96 0.38 -20.36
C GLN A 287 4.05 -1.13 -20.53
N GLU A 288 2.93 -1.81 -20.34
CA GLU A 288 2.78 -3.26 -20.53
C GLU A 288 1.94 -3.58 -21.79
N GLU A 289 2.13 -4.78 -22.30
CA GLU A 289 1.35 -5.33 -23.41
C GLU A 289 0.44 -6.46 -22.89
N ALA A 290 -0.84 -6.41 -23.29
CA ALA A 290 -1.77 -7.48 -22.94
C ALA A 290 -1.37 -8.81 -23.62
N GLU A 291 -1.43 -9.89 -22.87
CA GLU A 291 -1.18 -11.23 -23.39
C GLU A 291 -2.40 -11.77 -24.15
N ALA A 292 -2.17 -12.30 -25.35
CA ALA A 292 -3.24 -12.94 -26.13
C ALA A 292 -3.30 -14.45 -25.85
N TRP A 293 -4.39 -14.92 -25.25
CA TRP A 293 -4.64 -16.33 -24.99
C TRP A 293 -6.01 -16.72 -25.53
N ASN A 294 -6.07 -17.74 -26.39
CA ASN A 294 -7.32 -18.24 -27.02
C ASN A 294 -8.20 -17.18 -27.70
N GLY A 295 -7.59 -16.06 -28.15
CA GLY A 295 -8.30 -14.94 -28.79
C GLY A 295 -8.86 -13.89 -27.81
N GLU A 296 -8.60 -14.03 -26.54
CA GLU A 296 -8.90 -13.05 -25.49
C GLU A 296 -7.62 -12.35 -25.07
N LEU A 297 -7.74 -11.08 -24.63
CA LEU A 297 -6.64 -10.29 -24.08
C LEU A 297 -6.67 -10.39 -22.54
N TRP A 298 -5.52 -10.72 -21.98
CA TRP A 298 -5.31 -10.81 -20.54
C TRP A 298 -4.43 -9.68 -20.06
N TYR A 299 -4.84 -9.07 -18.96
CA TYR A 299 -4.19 -7.95 -18.30
C TYR A 299 -3.87 -8.36 -16.87
N ASN A 300 -2.64 -8.12 -16.42
CA ASN A 300 -2.22 -8.48 -15.08
C ASN A 300 -1.92 -7.21 -14.27
N ALA A 301 -2.32 -7.16 -13.01
CA ALA A 301 -1.81 -6.18 -12.06
C ALA A 301 -0.35 -6.52 -11.72
N MET A 302 0.43 -5.52 -11.31
CA MET A 302 1.87 -5.67 -11.12
C MET A 302 2.20 -6.57 -9.92
N LEU A 303 1.49 -6.40 -8.82
CA LEU A 303 1.78 -7.06 -7.55
C LEU A 303 0.68 -8.07 -7.22
N THR A 304 0.80 -9.28 -7.75
CA THR A 304 -0.17 -10.35 -7.52
C THR A 304 0.38 -11.46 -6.60
N GLU A 305 1.70 -11.61 -6.52
CA GLU A 305 2.38 -12.63 -5.70
C GLU A 305 3.39 -12.02 -4.73
#